data_2ce9fb9e4bc3560ac44084e71da996d4
#
_entry.id   2ce9fb9e4bc3560ac44084e71da996d4
#
_cell.length_a   1.000
_cell.length_b   1.000
_cell.length_c   1.000
_cell.angle_alpha   90.00
_cell.angle_beta   90.00
_cell.angle_gamma   90.00
#
_symmetry.space_group_name_H-M   'P 1'
#
loop_
_entity.id
_entity.type
_entity.pdbx_description
1 polymer ?
#
loop_
_entity_poly.entity_id
_entity_poly.type
_entity_poly.pdbx_seq_one_letter_code
_entity_poly.pdbx_strand_id
1 'polypeptide(L)'
;MRKGKRGGMIMNPVKVFSVAVTSFLAALSVSGQDSVPSPHEMRGPFPIMSTPYFEDGSVDYESLAKESVWVADSGCPGVIWCQSNDAIDLLSIEEKFKGFEACAAALEGRNCVLTLGANGTNTAEMIVMASEIEQVAKRHPHTKIAMISRPPDDVRSQDEIESAWDALGKISKRPIIFQTYGTKSTPTPDVKLLIRLAERHPHAFGYVKEEAAGWGANERMLQECAAKPPIKTVFAGWGGWQWLLQLRHCGSQGLVTERCAYAPILAEIWRRYERGERGVELAEAYAMYRLLIDQRNFPGGLRGYSLYLLNKVGACRSMVSRQYEDAKVTEGGSFGAGRKWKLTTTKLNDLQKKELDCLFKDMMDFVSKGKTAAL
;
A
#
# COMPACT_ATOMS: atom_id res chain seq x y z
N MET A 1 39.87 2.89 -79.87
CA MET A 1 40.90 1.88 -79.65
C MET A 1 41.35 1.83 -78.23
N ARG A 2 41.45 0.63 -77.70
CA ARG A 2 42.00 0.07 -76.48
C ARG A 2 41.09 -0.27 -75.35
N LYS A 3 40.92 -1.56 -75.23
CA LYS A 3 40.37 -2.44 -74.20
C LYS A 3 41.12 -2.30 -72.86
N GLY A 4 40.48 -2.54 -71.79
CA GLY A 4 41.12 -2.71 -70.48
C GLY A 4 40.18 -3.25 -69.41
N LYS A 5 40.15 -4.51 -69.33
CA LYS A 5 40.10 -5.52 -68.29
C LYS A 5 39.22 -5.23 -67.00
N ARG A 6 38.17 -6.04 -66.84
CA ARG A 6 37.51 -6.42 -65.61
C ARG A 6 38.50 -7.16 -64.71
N GLY A 7 38.56 -6.72 -63.43
CA GLY A 7 39.20 -7.48 -62.35
C GLY A 7 38.11 -7.85 -61.34
N GLY A 8 37.73 -9.11 -61.36
CA GLY A 8 36.80 -9.67 -60.36
C GLY A 8 37.53 -9.86 -59.03
N MET A 9 36.93 -9.33 -57.95
CA MET A 9 37.41 -9.57 -56.60
C MET A 9 36.67 -10.78 -56.02
N ILE A 10 37.42 -11.86 -55.85
CA ILE A 10 36.94 -13.11 -55.22
C ILE A 10 36.85 -12.84 -53.73
N MET A 11 35.64 -12.80 -53.20
CA MET A 11 35.38 -12.74 -51.76
C MET A 11 35.60 -14.11 -51.14
N ASN A 12 36.48 -14.17 -50.19
CA ASN A 12 36.88 -15.35 -49.43
C ASN A 12 35.77 -15.72 -48.40
N PRO A 13 35.21 -16.95 -48.34
CA PRO A 13 34.02 -17.28 -47.53
C PRO A 13 34.30 -17.62 -46.05
N VAL A 14 35.45 -17.27 -45.50
CA VAL A 14 35.87 -17.75 -44.16
C VAL A 14 35.61 -16.72 -43.03
N LYS A 15 35.08 -15.52 -43.32
CA LYS A 15 34.84 -14.48 -42.28
C LYS A 15 33.41 -14.27 -41.83
N VAL A 16 32.43 -15.07 -42.26
CA VAL A 16 31.00 -14.87 -41.93
C VAL A 16 30.54 -15.76 -40.76
N PHE A 17 31.33 -16.69 -40.26
CA PHE A 17 30.91 -17.62 -39.19
C PHE A 17 31.33 -17.24 -37.77
N SER A 18 32.04 -16.13 -37.57
CA SER A 18 32.56 -15.78 -36.22
C SER A 18 31.78 -14.69 -35.49
N VAL A 19 30.73 -14.11 -36.09
CA VAL A 19 29.92 -13.02 -35.47
C VAL A 19 28.58 -13.52 -34.90
N ALA A 20 28.15 -14.72 -35.29
CA ALA A 20 26.82 -15.26 -34.85
C ALA A 20 26.84 -16.05 -33.53
N VAL A 21 28.03 -16.39 -32.98
CA VAL A 21 28.14 -17.22 -31.76
C VAL A 21 28.32 -16.35 -30.49
N THR A 22 28.73 -15.10 -30.62
CA THR A 22 28.96 -14.21 -29.46
C THR A 22 27.69 -13.47 -29.02
N SER A 23 26.63 -13.44 -29.81
CA SER A 23 25.37 -12.78 -29.47
C SER A 23 24.35 -13.69 -28.79
N PHE A 24 24.58 -14.99 -28.68
CA PHE A 24 23.64 -15.96 -28.09
C PHE A 24 23.99 -16.36 -26.65
N LEU A 25 25.14 -15.94 -26.13
CA LEU A 25 25.58 -16.26 -24.76
C LEU A 25 25.39 -15.09 -23.78
N ALA A 26 24.87 -13.93 -24.22
CA ALA A 26 24.55 -12.79 -23.36
C ALA A 26 23.08 -12.76 -22.88
N ALA A 27 22.27 -13.77 -23.26
CA ALA A 27 20.84 -13.80 -22.93
C ALA A 27 20.44 -14.83 -21.85
N LEU A 28 21.39 -15.46 -21.16
CA LEU A 28 21.10 -16.52 -20.17
C LEU A 28 21.80 -16.29 -18.81
N SER A 29 21.94 -15.05 -18.40
CA SER A 29 22.29 -14.72 -17.01
C SER A 29 21.43 -13.55 -16.50
N VAL A 30 20.11 -13.66 -16.63
CA VAL A 30 19.21 -12.97 -15.72
C VAL A 30 18.93 -13.94 -14.59
N SER A 31 19.90 -14.09 -13.71
CA SER A 31 19.69 -14.57 -12.35
C SER A 31 18.56 -13.74 -11.75
N GLY A 32 17.56 -14.40 -11.18
CA GLY A 32 16.49 -13.75 -10.46
C GLY A 32 17.03 -12.80 -9.39
N GLN A 33 17.22 -11.55 -9.75
CA GLN A 33 17.23 -10.47 -8.79
C GLN A 33 15.78 -10.36 -8.34
N ASP A 34 15.52 -10.66 -7.05
CA ASP A 34 14.29 -10.28 -6.38
C ASP A 34 13.97 -8.84 -6.83
N SER A 35 12.95 -8.67 -7.66
CA SER A 35 12.59 -7.37 -8.19
C SER A 35 11.97 -6.55 -7.05
N VAL A 36 12.83 -5.85 -6.30
CA VAL A 36 12.36 -4.82 -5.37
C VAL A 36 11.62 -3.77 -6.20
N PRO A 37 10.39 -3.38 -5.84
CA PRO A 37 9.66 -2.36 -6.58
C PRO A 37 10.50 -1.11 -6.76
N SER A 38 10.52 -0.57 -7.99
CA SER A 38 11.22 0.70 -8.22
C SER A 38 10.57 1.82 -7.40
N PRO A 39 11.29 2.91 -7.08
CA PRO A 39 10.70 4.06 -6.39
C PRO A 39 9.46 4.64 -7.08
N HIS A 40 9.37 4.52 -8.40
CA HIS A 40 8.23 4.98 -9.20
C HIS A 40 7.00 4.10 -9.05
N GLU A 41 7.14 2.84 -8.64
CA GLU A 41 6.05 1.89 -8.42
C GLU A 41 5.35 2.10 -7.07
N MET A 42 6.00 2.76 -6.11
CA MET A 42 5.42 3.10 -4.81
C MET A 42 4.91 4.55 -4.78
N ARG A 43 3.99 4.85 -5.67
CA ARG A 43 3.28 6.13 -5.80
C ARG A 43 1.79 5.86 -6.00
N GLY A 44 0.96 6.84 -5.72
CA GLY A 44 -0.48 6.72 -5.86
C GLY A 44 -1.18 6.14 -4.65
N PRO A 45 -2.43 5.68 -4.77
CA PRO A 45 -3.21 5.15 -3.65
C PRO A 45 -2.81 3.72 -3.28
N PHE A 46 -2.62 3.52 -1.98
CA PHE A 46 -2.37 2.24 -1.31
C PHE A 46 -3.47 2.02 -0.26
N PRO A 47 -4.66 1.55 -0.65
CA PRO A 47 -5.75 1.28 0.29
C PRO A 47 -5.39 0.16 1.27
N ILE A 48 -5.76 0.35 2.55
CA ILE A 48 -5.65 -0.67 3.59
C ILE A 48 -6.92 -1.52 3.54
N MET A 49 -6.77 -2.84 3.48
CA MET A 49 -7.85 -3.80 3.48
C MET A 49 -8.51 -3.92 4.85
N SER A 50 -9.76 -4.37 4.87
CA SER A 50 -10.50 -4.72 6.07
C SER A 50 -10.48 -6.22 6.24
N THR A 51 -9.98 -6.74 7.37
CA THR A 51 -9.92 -8.18 7.59
C THR A 51 -11.33 -8.79 7.64
N PRO A 52 -11.68 -9.71 6.73
CA PRO A 52 -12.97 -10.40 6.72
C PRO A 52 -12.93 -11.61 7.65
N TYR A 53 -14.07 -11.91 8.26
CA TYR A 53 -14.22 -13.04 9.18
C TYR A 53 -15.43 -13.87 8.81
N PHE A 54 -15.38 -15.18 9.11
CA PHE A 54 -16.55 -16.05 9.15
C PHE A 54 -17.41 -15.76 10.37
N GLU A 55 -18.62 -16.32 10.40
CA GLU A 55 -19.57 -16.13 11.52
C GLU A 55 -19.07 -16.71 12.85
N ASP A 56 -18.15 -17.66 12.83
CA ASP A 56 -17.46 -18.21 14.00
C ASP A 56 -16.29 -17.32 14.48
N GLY A 57 -15.97 -16.27 13.73
CA GLY A 57 -14.90 -15.32 14.01
C GLY A 57 -13.53 -15.73 13.48
N SER A 58 -13.39 -16.85 12.82
CA SER A 58 -12.15 -17.19 12.11
C SER A 58 -11.93 -16.29 10.91
N VAL A 59 -10.67 -16.07 10.51
CA VAL A 59 -10.34 -15.20 9.38
C VAL A 59 -10.72 -15.87 8.06
N ASP A 60 -11.46 -15.16 7.20
CA ASP A 60 -11.78 -15.60 5.83
C ASP A 60 -10.67 -15.17 4.87
N TYR A 61 -9.62 -16.00 4.77
CA TYR A 61 -8.46 -15.72 3.91
C TYR A 61 -8.81 -15.67 2.42
N GLU A 62 -9.85 -16.37 1.98
CA GLU A 62 -10.30 -16.29 0.57
C GLU A 62 -10.90 -14.92 0.26
N SER A 63 -11.74 -14.38 1.14
CA SER A 63 -12.26 -13.03 1.00
C SER A 63 -11.15 -11.98 1.11
N LEU A 64 -10.18 -12.16 2.03
CA LEU A 64 -9.01 -11.28 2.14
C LEU A 64 -8.20 -11.24 0.83
N ALA A 65 -7.97 -12.38 0.22
CA ALA A 65 -7.33 -12.50 -1.10
C ALA A 65 -8.15 -11.77 -2.18
N LYS A 66 -9.49 -11.92 -2.20
CA LYS A 66 -10.39 -11.22 -3.14
C LYS A 66 -10.37 -9.71 -2.96
N GLU A 67 -10.27 -9.22 -1.73
CA GLU A 67 -10.12 -7.77 -1.47
C GLU A 67 -8.82 -7.23 -2.09
N SER A 68 -7.70 -7.95 -1.96
CA SER A 68 -6.45 -7.53 -2.59
C SER A 68 -6.54 -7.47 -4.12
N VAL A 69 -7.23 -8.45 -4.72
CA VAL A 69 -7.51 -8.49 -6.16
C VAL A 69 -8.45 -7.35 -6.58
N TRP A 70 -9.50 -7.06 -5.80
CA TRP A 70 -10.39 -5.93 -6.04
C TRP A 70 -9.64 -4.60 -6.13
N VAL A 71 -8.72 -4.36 -5.21
CA VAL A 71 -7.90 -3.15 -5.19
C VAL A 71 -6.99 -3.09 -6.43
N ALA A 72 -6.33 -4.18 -6.77
CA ALA A 72 -5.46 -4.26 -7.94
C ALA A 72 -6.23 -4.06 -9.25
N ASP A 73 -7.39 -4.72 -9.42
CA ASP A 73 -8.24 -4.63 -10.61
C ASP A 73 -8.93 -3.26 -10.74
N SER A 74 -9.07 -2.52 -9.64
CA SER A 74 -9.50 -1.11 -9.65
C SER A 74 -8.44 -0.17 -10.24
N GLY A 75 -7.19 -0.62 -10.36
CA GLY A 75 -6.07 0.15 -10.90
C GLY A 75 -5.28 0.91 -9.84
N CYS A 76 -5.39 0.55 -8.56
CA CYS A 76 -4.50 1.05 -7.53
C CYS A 76 -3.09 0.43 -7.70
N PRO A 77 -2.02 1.24 -7.60
CA PRO A 77 -0.65 0.74 -7.73
C PRO A 77 -0.18 -0.08 -6.54
N GLY A 78 -0.89 -0.04 -5.42
CA GLY A 78 -0.60 -0.86 -4.25
C GLY A 78 -1.80 -1.11 -3.37
N VAL A 79 -1.65 -2.06 -2.45
CA VAL A 79 -2.62 -2.45 -1.43
C VAL A 79 -1.89 -2.76 -0.14
N ILE A 80 -2.52 -2.50 1.00
CA ILE A 80 -1.92 -2.72 2.33
C ILE A 80 -2.80 -3.67 3.14
N TRP A 81 -2.17 -4.62 3.84
CA TRP A 81 -2.82 -5.41 4.86
C TRP A 81 -1.99 -5.50 6.14
N CYS A 82 -2.68 -5.79 7.25
CA CYS A 82 -2.09 -5.91 8.58
C CYS A 82 -1.52 -4.57 9.08
N GLN A 83 -2.31 -3.49 8.89
CA GLN A 83 -1.98 -2.15 9.37
C GLN A 83 -2.94 -1.74 10.51
N SER A 84 -2.54 -0.76 11.33
CA SER A 84 -3.15 -0.39 12.61
C SER A 84 -4.67 -0.14 12.59
N ASN A 85 -5.22 0.34 11.49
CA ASN A 85 -6.65 0.65 11.39
C ASN A 85 -7.55 -0.57 11.11
N ASP A 86 -6.96 -1.76 10.97
CA ASP A 86 -7.70 -3.00 10.76
C ASP A 86 -7.72 -3.91 12.00
N ALA A 87 -7.54 -3.34 13.21
CA ALA A 87 -7.52 -4.07 14.49
C ALA A 87 -6.61 -5.30 14.46
N ILE A 88 -5.41 -5.12 13.96
CA ILE A 88 -4.40 -6.19 13.76
C ILE A 88 -3.96 -6.86 15.07
N ASP A 89 -4.15 -6.21 16.21
CA ASP A 89 -3.91 -6.75 17.53
C ASP A 89 -4.97 -7.76 18.00
N LEU A 90 -6.10 -7.85 17.30
CA LEU A 90 -7.10 -8.91 17.46
C LEU A 90 -6.77 -10.19 16.68
N LEU A 91 -5.74 -10.15 15.83
CA LEU A 91 -5.22 -11.29 15.08
C LEU A 91 -4.07 -11.96 15.84
N SER A 92 -4.03 -13.29 15.85
CA SER A 92 -2.85 -14.01 16.29
C SER A 92 -1.69 -13.86 15.29
N ILE A 93 -0.48 -14.21 15.70
CA ILE A 93 0.69 -14.19 14.80
C ILE A 93 0.48 -15.15 13.62
N GLU A 94 -0.07 -16.33 13.89
CA GLU A 94 -0.37 -17.35 12.88
C GLU A 94 -1.43 -16.87 11.88
N GLU A 95 -2.45 -16.14 12.35
CA GLU A 95 -3.45 -15.54 11.48
C GLU A 95 -2.83 -14.48 10.56
N LYS A 96 -1.92 -13.65 11.10
CA LYS A 96 -1.19 -12.66 10.29
C LYS A 96 -0.34 -13.34 9.21
N PHE A 97 0.43 -14.37 9.57
CA PHE A 97 1.29 -15.09 8.62
C PHE A 97 0.48 -15.79 7.52
N LYS A 98 -0.63 -16.44 7.85
CA LYS A 98 -1.55 -17.01 6.86
C LYS A 98 -2.14 -15.96 5.93
N GLY A 99 -2.48 -14.78 6.44
CA GLY A 99 -3.00 -13.68 5.64
C GLY A 99 -1.94 -13.08 4.71
N PHE A 100 -0.68 -12.97 5.14
CA PHE A 100 0.43 -12.57 4.27
C PHE A 100 0.56 -13.49 3.07
N GLU A 101 0.51 -14.79 3.32
CA GLU A 101 0.59 -15.84 2.30
C GLU A 101 -0.58 -15.77 1.32
N ALA A 102 -1.82 -15.65 1.84
CA ALA A 102 -3.03 -15.58 1.03
C ALA A 102 -3.03 -14.37 0.08
N CYS A 103 -2.64 -13.20 0.61
CA CYS A 103 -2.55 -11.96 -0.21
C CYS A 103 -1.42 -12.05 -1.24
N ALA A 104 -0.26 -12.61 -0.86
CA ALA A 104 0.86 -12.74 -1.77
C ALA A 104 0.56 -13.66 -2.95
N ALA A 105 -0.05 -14.81 -2.67
CA ALA A 105 -0.50 -15.76 -3.71
C ALA A 105 -1.53 -15.13 -4.66
N ALA A 106 -2.49 -14.36 -4.13
CA ALA A 106 -3.55 -13.74 -4.94
C ALA A 106 -3.04 -12.63 -5.88
N LEU A 107 -1.93 -11.99 -5.54
CA LEU A 107 -1.34 -10.89 -6.32
C LEU A 107 -0.16 -11.32 -7.19
N GLU A 108 0.13 -12.62 -7.26
CA GLU A 108 1.25 -13.12 -8.06
C GLU A 108 1.08 -12.75 -9.54
N GLY A 109 2.13 -12.15 -10.12
CA GLY A 109 2.14 -11.67 -11.51
C GLY A 109 1.32 -10.38 -11.77
N ARG A 110 0.66 -9.80 -10.76
CA ARG A 110 -0.10 -8.55 -10.91
C ARG A 110 0.80 -7.32 -10.75
N ASN A 111 0.47 -6.25 -11.47
CA ASN A 111 1.17 -4.98 -11.32
C ASN A 111 0.58 -4.15 -10.16
N CYS A 112 0.63 -4.71 -8.96
CA CYS A 112 0.18 -4.07 -7.72
C CYS A 112 1.17 -4.43 -6.61
N VAL A 113 1.62 -3.44 -5.83
CA VAL A 113 2.54 -3.67 -4.70
C VAL A 113 1.74 -4.10 -3.48
N LEU A 114 1.95 -5.32 -3.01
CA LEU A 114 1.45 -5.77 -1.72
C LEU A 114 2.32 -5.22 -0.60
N THR A 115 1.77 -4.36 0.23
CA THR A 115 2.46 -3.80 1.39
C THR A 115 1.95 -4.46 2.66
N LEU A 116 2.83 -5.11 3.40
CA LEU A 116 2.49 -5.88 4.60
C LEU A 116 2.99 -5.18 5.87
N GLY A 117 2.20 -5.25 6.93
CA GLY A 117 2.49 -4.58 8.19
C GLY A 117 3.60 -5.28 8.98
N ALA A 118 4.78 -4.66 9.04
CA ALA A 118 5.87 -5.05 9.93
C ALA A 118 5.78 -4.24 11.24
N ASN A 119 4.81 -4.58 12.07
CA ASN A 119 4.49 -3.86 13.31
C ASN A 119 4.59 -4.79 14.52
N GLY A 120 4.85 -4.23 15.70
CA GLY A 120 4.92 -4.98 16.95
C GLY A 120 4.74 -4.08 18.17
N THR A 121 4.49 -4.65 19.34
CA THR A 121 4.50 -3.93 20.62
C THR A 121 5.90 -3.50 21.01
N ASN A 122 6.91 -4.20 20.50
CA ASN A 122 8.33 -3.95 20.71
C ASN A 122 9.14 -4.27 19.44
N THR A 123 10.40 -3.91 19.44
CA THR A 123 11.31 -4.13 18.31
C THR A 123 11.42 -5.61 17.93
N ALA A 124 11.44 -6.53 18.90
CA ALA A 124 11.58 -7.97 18.62
C ALA A 124 10.38 -8.52 17.84
N GLU A 125 9.15 -8.17 18.22
CA GLU A 125 7.95 -8.54 17.48
C GLU A 125 7.93 -7.93 16.05
N MET A 126 8.32 -6.67 15.93
CA MET A 126 8.45 -6.02 14.62
C MET A 126 9.42 -6.76 13.70
N ILE A 127 10.54 -7.22 14.23
CA ILE A 127 11.54 -8.01 13.50
C ILE A 127 11.01 -9.40 13.11
N VAL A 128 10.24 -10.05 13.98
CA VAL A 128 9.58 -11.33 13.66
C VAL A 128 8.62 -11.16 12.48
N MET A 129 7.78 -10.11 12.50
CA MET A 129 6.86 -9.81 11.40
C MET A 129 7.61 -9.54 10.09
N ALA A 130 8.64 -8.71 10.13
CA ALA A 130 9.45 -8.40 8.96
C ALA A 130 10.18 -9.63 8.41
N SER A 131 10.68 -10.49 9.28
CA SER A 131 11.35 -11.74 8.89
C SER A 131 10.38 -12.68 8.15
N GLU A 132 9.14 -12.81 8.61
CA GLU A 132 8.14 -13.61 7.90
C GLU A 132 7.77 -12.98 6.54
N ILE A 133 7.63 -11.67 6.46
CA ILE A 133 7.37 -10.99 5.18
C ILE A 133 8.50 -11.29 4.18
N GLU A 134 9.76 -11.33 4.60
CA GLU A 134 10.88 -11.72 3.75
C GLU A 134 10.81 -13.20 3.32
N GLN A 135 10.28 -14.11 4.16
CA GLN A 135 10.05 -15.50 3.76
C GLN A 135 8.89 -15.64 2.76
N VAL A 136 7.77 -14.95 2.99
CA VAL A 136 6.65 -14.87 2.04
C VAL A 136 7.14 -14.38 0.68
N ALA A 137 7.95 -13.34 0.66
CA ALA A 137 8.48 -12.80 -0.58
C ALA A 137 9.42 -13.78 -1.33
N LYS A 138 10.09 -14.67 -0.64
CA LYS A 138 10.86 -15.76 -1.28
C LYS A 138 9.96 -16.84 -1.87
N ARG A 139 8.84 -17.14 -1.22
CA ARG A 139 7.85 -18.11 -1.71
C ARG A 139 7.06 -17.58 -2.92
N HIS A 140 6.87 -16.26 -2.98
CA HIS A 140 6.12 -15.56 -4.04
C HIS A 140 7.00 -14.56 -4.81
N PRO A 141 8.00 -15.02 -5.59
CA PRO A 141 8.99 -14.15 -6.24
C PRO A 141 8.38 -13.24 -7.32
N HIS A 142 7.18 -13.56 -7.82
CA HIS A 142 6.48 -12.76 -8.82
C HIS A 142 5.48 -11.76 -8.22
N THR A 143 5.39 -11.69 -6.89
CA THR A 143 4.59 -10.69 -6.19
C THR A 143 5.49 -9.54 -5.73
N LYS A 144 5.14 -8.32 -6.10
CA LYS A 144 5.83 -7.12 -5.63
C LYS A 144 5.47 -6.88 -4.18
N ILE A 145 6.38 -7.13 -3.25
CA ILE A 145 6.16 -6.99 -1.82
C ILE A 145 6.97 -5.84 -1.23
N ALA A 146 6.32 -5.01 -0.43
CA ALA A 146 6.88 -3.98 0.41
C ALA A 146 6.39 -4.13 1.86
N MET A 147 6.92 -3.33 2.77
CA MET A 147 6.49 -3.30 4.16
C MET A 147 5.95 -1.92 4.55
N ILE A 148 5.15 -1.87 5.60
CA ILE A 148 4.78 -0.63 6.29
C ILE A 148 5.00 -0.84 7.78
N SER A 149 5.62 0.15 8.45
CA SER A 149 5.90 0.08 9.88
C SER A 149 5.68 1.44 10.53
N ARG A 150 5.11 1.41 11.73
CA ARG A 150 5.14 2.56 12.64
C ARG A 150 6.07 2.23 13.84
N PRO A 151 6.44 3.23 14.66
CA PRO A 151 7.23 2.97 15.87
C PRO A 151 6.57 1.92 16.75
N PRO A 152 7.31 0.97 17.34
CA PRO A 152 6.80 0.02 18.32
C PRO A 152 6.11 0.73 19.50
N ASP A 153 5.17 0.04 20.17
CA ASP A 153 4.39 0.64 21.24
C ASP A 153 5.21 0.97 22.51
N ASP A 154 6.36 0.32 22.70
CA ASP A 154 7.23 0.47 23.86
C ASP A 154 8.27 1.59 23.74
N VAL A 155 8.47 2.20 22.58
CA VAL A 155 9.42 3.31 22.40
C VAL A 155 8.87 4.61 22.98
N ARG A 156 9.76 5.44 23.57
CA ARG A 156 9.41 6.68 24.26
C ARG A 156 10.22 7.90 23.83
N SER A 157 11.21 7.70 22.97
CA SER A 157 12.11 8.76 22.49
C SER A 157 12.42 8.61 20.99
N GLN A 158 12.95 9.67 20.38
CA GLN A 158 13.41 9.66 19.00
C GLN A 158 14.55 8.66 18.79
N ASP A 159 15.46 8.55 19.76
CA ASP A 159 16.60 7.62 19.70
C ASP A 159 16.14 6.15 19.75
N GLU A 160 15.13 5.85 20.54
CA GLU A 160 14.52 4.51 20.57
C GLU A 160 13.80 4.18 19.27
N ILE A 161 13.08 5.13 18.67
CA ILE A 161 12.48 4.97 17.34
C ILE A 161 13.57 4.73 16.29
N GLU A 162 14.65 5.54 16.33
CA GLU A 162 15.76 5.38 15.38
C GLU A 162 16.41 4.01 15.52
N SER A 163 16.65 3.55 16.76
CA SER A 163 17.22 2.22 17.02
C SER A 163 16.34 1.08 16.52
N ALA A 164 15.03 1.15 16.76
CA ALA A 164 14.08 0.14 16.32
C ALA A 164 14.01 0.08 14.78
N TRP A 165 13.90 1.20 14.11
CA TRP A 165 13.85 1.23 12.65
C TRP A 165 15.21 0.96 11.98
N ASP A 166 16.31 1.31 12.62
CA ASP A 166 17.66 0.90 12.16
C ASP A 166 17.80 -0.63 12.16
N ALA A 167 17.30 -1.30 13.20
CA ALA A 167 17.26 -2.76 13.26
C ALA A 167 16.40 -3.34 12.15
N LEU A 168 15.22 -2.74 11.86
CA LEU A 168 14.35 -3.14 10.77
C LEU A 168 15.03 -2.95 9.40
N GLY A 169 15.69 -1.82 9.18
CA GLY A 169 16.40 -1.51 7.95
C GLY A 169 17.56 -2.46 7.64
N LYS A 170 18.21 -3.00 8.68
CA LYS A 170 19.31 -3.97 8.54
C LYS A 170 18.83 -5.34 8.03
N ILE A 171 17.62 -5.75 8.37
CA ILE A 171 17.09 -7.07 7.99
C ILE A 171 16.25 -7.04 6.73
N SER A 172 15.57 -5.94 6.45
CA SER A 172 14.70 -5.82 5.28
C SER A 172 15.50 -5.73 3.99
N LYS A 173 15.08 -6.51 3.00
CA LYS A 173 15.57 -6.41 1.62
C LYS A 173 14.60 -5.63 0.72
N ARG A 174 13.50 -5.11 1.28
CA ARG A 174 12.36 -4.53 0.58
C ARG A 174 12.07 -3.12 1.04
N PRO A 175 11.42 -2.30 0.20
CA PRO A 175 10.99 -0.97 0.61
C PRO A 175 10.04 -1.02 1.81
N ILE A 176 10.21 -0.05 2.70
CA ILE A 176 9.38 0.11 3.90
C ILE A 176 8.79 1.51 3.90
N ILE A 177 7.48 1.60 4.10
CA ILE A 177 6.79 2.87 4.34
C ILE A 177 6.86 3.17 5.83
N PHE A 178 7.48 4.27 6.22
CA PHE A 178 7.37 4.80 7.56
C PHE A 178 5.98 5.38 7.80
N GLN A 179 5.30 4.98 8.86
CA GLN A 179 4.09 5.65 9.31
C GLN A 179 4.42 6.56 10.49
N THR A 180 4.17 7.86 10.35
CA THR A 180 4.57 8.87 11.33
C THR A 180 3.60 9.02 12.50
N TYR A 181 2.49 8.28 12.51
CA TYR A 181 1.49 8.34 13.57
C TYR A 181 2.09 8.04 14.94
N GLY A 182 2.01 9.00 15.82
CA GLY A 182 2.32 8.85 17.24
C GLY A 182 1.07 8.60 18.09
N THR A 183 1.27 8.10 19.29
CA THR A 183 0.23 7.94 20.31
C THR A 183 0.52 8.86 21.50
N LYS A 184 -0.28 8.79 22.57
CA LYS A 184 0.02 9.50 23.83
C LYS A 184 1.34 9.05 24.45
N SER A 185 1.74 7.80 24.22
CA SER A 185 2.94 7.18 24.81
C SER A 185 4.09 7.04 23.82
N THR A 186 3.83 7.00 22.53
CA THR A 186 4.83 6.85 21.48
C THR A 186 4.95 8.16 20.70
N PRO A 187 6.12 8.82 20.67
CA PRO A 187 6.26 10.10 19.98
C PRO A 187 6.11 9.95 18.46
N THR A 188 5.67 11.03 17.81
CA THR A 188 5.74 11.15 16.34
C THR A 188 7.22 11.25 15.93
N PRO A 189 7.69 10.44 14.97
CA PRO A 189 9.06 10.50 14.48
C PRO A 189 9.39 11.87 13.87
N ASP A 190 10.55 12.42 14.17
CA ASP A 190 11.00 13.69 13.59
C ASP A 190 11.36 13.54 12.10
N VAL A 191 11.12 14.58 11.29
CA VAL A 191 11.49 14.56 9.86
C VAL A 191 12.99 14.33 9.67
N LYS A 192 13.84 14.93 10.52
CA LYS A 192 15.30 14.71 10.48
C LYS A 192 15.69 13.25 10.73
N LEU A 193 14.96 12.54 11.60
CA LEU A 193 15.16 11.12 11.86
C LEU A 193 14.81 10.29 10.60
N LEU A 194 13.68 10.59 9.96
CA LEU A 194 13.29 9.90 8.72
C LEU A 194 14.35 10.06 7.63
N ILE A 195 14.91 11.27 7.48
CA ILE A 195 15.96 11.57 6.51
C ILE A 195 17.22 10.75 6.82
N ARG A 196 17.73 10.77 8.07
CA ARG A 196 18.93 10.01 8.46
C ARG A 196 18.78 8.50 8.21
N LEU A 197 17.60 7.95 8.50
CA LEU A 197 17.35 6.51 8.26
C LEU A 197 17.30 6.20 6.77
N ALA A 198 16.71 7.09 5.95
CA ALA A 198 16.66 6.92 4.50
C ALA A 198 18.07 7.03 3.87
N GLU A 199 18.95 7.87 4.40
CA GLU A 199 20.37 7.95 4.01
C GLU A 199 21.14 6.68 4.39
N ARG A 200 20.87 6.15 5.59
CA ARG A 200 21.57 4.95 6.13
C ARG A 200 21.15 3.66 5.44
N HIS A 201 19.86 3.52 5.11
CA HIS A 201 19.27 2.33 4.50
C HIS A 201 18.48 2.69 3.23
N PRO A 202 19.14 3.20 2.17
CA PRO A 202 18.43 3.71 0.98
C PRO A 202 17.66 2.63 0.20
N HIS A 203 17.99 1.34 0.39
CA HIS A 203 17.25 0.22 -0.18
C HIS A 203 15.88 0.01 0.49
N ALA A 204 15.80 0.26 1.80
CA ALA A 204 14.61 0.03 2.61
C ALA A 204 13.75 1.29 2.77
N PHE A 205 14.35 2.44 3.08
CA PHE A 205 13.64 3.63 3.48
C PHE A 205 13.57 4.73 2.40
N GLY A 206 12.85 5.80 2.73
CA GLY A 206 12.55 6.92 1.85
C GLY A 206 11.07 7.03 1.46
N TYR A 207 10.23 6.12 1.93
CA TYR A 207 8.78 6.16 1.76
C TYR A 207 8.12 6.53 3.09
N VAL A 208 7.27 7.55 3.09
CA VAL A 208 6.67 8.09 4.31
C VAL A 208 5.16 8.17 4.15
N LYS A 209 4.39 7.60 5.09
CA LYS A 209 2.98 7.89 5.29
C LYS A 209 2.89 8.97 6.36
N GLU A 210 2.66 10.22 5.95
CA GLU A 210 2.60 11.34 6.89
C GLU A 210 1.23 11.38 7.60
N GLU A 211 1.26 11.21 8.90
CA GLU A 211 0.09 11.17 9.78
C GLU A 211 0.30 11.95 11.10
N ALA A 212 1.17 12.94 11.12
CA ALA A 212 1.22 13.85 12.26
C ALA A 212 -0.13 14.57 12.46
N ALA A 213 -0.41 14.99 13.67
CA ALA A 213 -1.72 15.52 14.01
C ALA A 213 -2.03 16.86 13.31
N GLY A 214 -3.23 16.96 12.78
CA GLY A 214 -3.82 18.21 12.32
C GLY A 214 -3.08 18.84 11.13
N TRP A 215 -2.99 20.17 11.15
CA TRP A 215 -2.34 20.95 10.08
C TRP A 215 -0.82 20.74 10.00
N GLY A 216 -0.20 20.32 11.11
CA GLY A 216 1.23 20.02 11.16
C GLY A 216 1.68 18.95 10.17
N ALA A 217 0.78 18.04 9.75
CA ALA A 217 1.08 17.05 8.70
C ALA A 217 1.47 17.72 7.37
N ASN A 218 0.84 18.85 7.01
CA ASN A 218 1.16 19.56 5.77
C ASN A 218 2.53 20.22 5.80
N GLU A 219 2.90 20.82 6.93
CA GLU A 219 4.22 21.43 7.13
C GLU A 219 5.34 20.39 7.12
N ARG A 220 5.11 19.24 7.75
CA ARG A 220 6.04 18.11 7.73
C ARG A 220 6.20 17.54 6.32
N MET A 221 5.09 17.35 5.60
CA MET A 221 5.10 16.86 4.22
C MET A 221 5.92 17.77 3.29
N LEU A 222 5.82 19.11 3.46
CA LEU A 222 6.67 20.05 2.72
C LEU A 222 8.15 19.85 3.02
N GLN A 223 8.53 19.64 4.28
CA GLN A 223 9.92 19.37 4.69
C GLN A 223 10.41 18.03 4.14
N GLU A 224 9.61 16.98 4.24
CA GLU A 224 9.91 15.65 3.71
C GLU A 224 10.07 15.67 2.20
N CYS A 225 9.17 16.35 1.48
CA CYS A 225 9.25 16.48 0.03
C CYS A 225 10.43 17.35 -0.43
N ALA A 226 10.86 18.32 0.37
CA ALA A 226 12.05 19.11 0.09
C ALA A 226 13.36 18.32 0.26
N ALA A 227 13.34 17.22 1.04
CA ALA A 227 14.50 16.37 1.30
C ALA A 227 14.67 15.25 0.23
N LYS A 228 14.40 15.52 -1.02
CA LYS A 228 14.60 14.57 -2.14
C LYS A 228 15.94 14.80 -2.85
N PRO A 229 16.81 13.75 -3.01
CA PRO A 229 16.85 12.56 -2.18
C PRO A 229 17.27 12.88 -0.74
N PRO A 230 17.15 12.02 0.28
CA PRO A 230 16.87 10.56 0.21
C PRO A 230 15.38 10.18 0.33
N ILE A 231 14.48 11.11 0.64
CA ILE A 231 13.05 10.83 0.65
C ILE A 231 12.58 10.62 -0.80
N LYS A 232 11.85 9.54 -1.04
CA LYS A 232 11.39 9.12 -2.38
C LYS A 232 9.93 9.49 -2.64
N THR A 233 9.06 9.11 -1.70
CA THR A 233 7.61 9.32 -1.81
C THR A 233 7.02 9.66 -0.44
N VAL A 234 6.20 10.70 -0.40
CA VAL A 234 5.39 11.03 0.77
C VAL A 234 3.92 10.80 0.43
N PHE A 235 3.31 9.87 1.15
CA PHE A 235 1.88 9.54 1.06
C PHE A 235 1.09 10.36 2.07
N ALA A 236 -0.05 10.87 1.66
CA ALA A 236 -1.05 11.41 2.56
C ALA A 236 -1.60 10.30 3.47
N GLY A 237 -1.87 10.62 4.72
CA GLY A 237 -2.53 9.76 5.69
C GLY A 237 -3.93 10.25 6.06
N TRP A 238 -4.38 9.95 7.29
CA TRP A 238 -5.65 10.46 7.85
C TRP A 238 -6.86 10.25 6.94
N GLY A 239 -6.99 9.07 6.34
CA GLY A 239 -8.13 8.76 5.46
C GLY A 239 -8.20 9.62 4.20
N GLY A 240 -7.17 10.39 3.86
CA GLY A 240 -7.15 11.25 2.68
C GLY A 240 -7.96 12.54 2.81
N TRP A 241 -8.31 12.98 4.04
CA TRP A 241 -9.12 14.20 4.27
C TRP A 241 -8.54 15.46 3.65
N GLN A 242 -7.22 15.56 3.54
CA GLN A 242 -6.51 16.71 2.96
C GLN A 242 -5.79 16.35 1.66
N TRP A 243 -6.03 15.17 1.09
CA TRP A 243 -5.22 14.65 -0.02
C TRP A 243 -5.20 15.57 -1.25
N LEU A 244 -6.34 16.19 -1.62
CA LEU A 244 -6.37 17.14 -2.73
C LEU A 244 -5.43 18.34 -2.51
N LEU A 245 -5.44 18.92 -1.30
CA LEU A 245 -4.54 20.01 -0.93
C LEU A 245 -3.08 19.53 -0.98
N GLN A 246 -2.82 18.38 -0.40
CA GLN A 246 -1.48 17.79 -0.32
C GLN A 246 -0.91 17.42 -1.68
N LEU A 247 -1.76 16.91 -2.60
CA LEU A 247 -1.38 16.69 -4.00
C LEU A 247 -1.01 17.99 -4.72
N ARG A 248 -1.80 19.05 -4.51
CA ARG A 248 -1.63 20.32 -5.21
C ARG A 248 -0.49 21.18 -4.68
N HIS A 249 -0.28 21.16 -3.36
CA HIS A 249 0.53 22.20 -2.69
C HIS A 249 1.61 21.66 -1.77
N CYS A 250 1.55 20.40 -1.31
CA CYS A 250 2.53 19.86 -0.37
C CYS A 250 3.49 18.84 -0.98
N GLY A 251 3.31 18.47 -2.25
CA GLY A 251 4.18 17.53 -2.94
C GLY A 251 3.88 16.06 -2.65
N SER A 252 2.70 15.74 -2.07
CA SER A 252 2.26 14.34 -1.90
C SER A 252 2.29 13.59 -3.23
N GLN A 253 2.74 12.35 -3.19
CA GLN A 253 2.81 11.48 -4.35
C GLN A 253 1.96 10.22 -4.19
N GLY A 254 1.02 10.24 -3.26
CA GLY A 254 0.09 9.13 -3.05
C GLY A 254 -0.75 9.28 -1.80
N LEU A 255 -1.48 8.22 -1.48
CA LEU A 255 -2.36 8.14 -0.32
C LEU A 255 -2.30 6.74 0.29
N VAL A 256 -2.17 6.67 1.61
CA VAL A 256 -2.43 5.45 2.38
C VAL A 256 -3.68 5.66 3.22
N THR A 257 -4.73 4.87 2.97
CA THR A 257 -6.05 5.05 3.59
C THR A 257 -6.77 3.72 3.81
N GLU A 258 -7.52 3.61 4.89
CA GLU A 258 -8.35 2.44 5.24
C GLU A 258 -9.68 2.40 4.44
N ARG A 259 -9.60 2.53 3.11
CA ARG A 259 -10.76 2.71 2.21
C ARG A 259 -10.71 1.78 0.99
N CYS A 260 -10.37 0.50 1.18
CA CYS A 260 -10.23 -0.46 0.06
C CYS A 260 -11.52 -0.64 -0.75
N ALA A 261 -12.70 -0.51 -0.14
CA ALA A 261 -13.97 -0.54 -0.87
C ALA A 261 -14.09 0.58 -1.92
N TYR A 262 -13.36 1.68 -1.75
CA TYR A 262 -13.37 2.84 -2.64
C TYR A 262 -12.18 2.88 -3.61
N ALA A 263 -11.48 1.75 -3.78
CA ALA A 263 -10.34 1.64 -4.68
C ALA A 263 -10.58 2.24 -6.09
N PRO A 264 -11.77 2.08 -6.74
CA PRO A 264 -12.00 2.65 -8.07
C PRO A 264 -11.85 4.17 -8.13
N ILE A 265 -12.42 4.90 -7.17
CA ILE A 265 -12.32 6.37 -7.17
C ILE A 265 -10.92 6.85 -6.75
N LEU A 266 -10.24 6.13 -5.88
CA LEU A 266 -8.86 6.45 -5.51
C LEU A 266 -7.94 6.31 -6.72
N ALA A 267 -8.09 5.25 -7.50
CA ALA A 267 -7.36 5.05 -8.74
C ALA A 267 -7.68 6.12 -9.78
N GLU A 268 -8.96 6.57 -9.89
CA GLU A 268 -9.37 7.64 -10.80
C GLU A 268 -8.75 8.98 -10.44
N ILE A 269 -8.77 9.37 -9.15
CA ILE A 269 -8.10 10.59 -8.66
C ILE A 269 -6.62 10.58 -9.06
N TRP A 270 -5.96 9.45 -8.85
CA TRP A 270 -4.55 9.31 -9.17
C TRP A 270 -4.27 9.39 -10.66
N ARG A 271 -5.05 8.71 -11.51
CA ARG A 271 -4.94 8.78 -12.97
C ARG A 271 -5.12 10.21 -13.49
N ARG A 272 -6.08 10.97 -12.97
CA ARG A 272 -6.29 12.38 -13.31
C ARG A 272 -5.06 13.21 -12.93
N TYR A 273 -4.56 13.00 -11.71
CA TYR A 273 -3.36 13.69 -11.25
C TYR A 273 -2.14 13.39 -12.14
N GLU A 274 -1.92 12.15 -12.55
CA GLU A 274 -0.80 11.76 -13.42
C GLU A 274 -0.94 12.31 -14.85
N ARG A 275 -2.17 12.49 -15.36
CA ARG A 275 -2.42 13.21 -16.61
C ARG A 275 -2.19 14.72 -16.53
N GLY A 276 -1.82 15.24 -15.39
CA GLY A 276 -1.57 16.66 -15.17
C GLY A 276 -2.80 17.49 -14.80
N GLU A 277 -3.95 16.86 -14.58
CA GLU A 277 -5.15 17.55 -14.10
C GLU A 277 -4.91 18.10 -12.70
N ARG A 278 -5.13 19.39 -12.51
CA ARG A 278 -4.94 20.07 -11.21
C ARG A 278 -6.15 20.95 -10.83
N GLY A 279 -7.06 21.15 -11.79
CA GLY A 279 -8.23 22.04 -11.72
C GLY A 279 -9.49 21.37 -11.17
N VAL A 280 -10.61 21.71 -11.81
CA VAL A 280 -11.96 21.30 -11.41
C VAL A 280 -12.12 19.78 -11.54
N GLU A 281 -11.60 19.18 -12.59
CA GLU A 281 -11.74 17.74 -12.88
C GLU A 281 -11.16 16.87 -11.74
N LEU A 282 -10.00 17.24 -11.24
CA LEU A 282 -9.40 16.56 -10.08
C LEU A 282 -10.21 16.82 -8.80
N ALA A 283 -10.73 18.04 -8.63
CA ALA A 283 -11.56 18.40 -7.47
C ALA A 283 -12.90 17.65 -7.47
N GLU A 284 -13.53 17.43 -8.62
CA GLU A 284 -14.77 16.65 -8.74
C GLU A 284 -14.55 15.18 -8.35
N ALA A 285 -13.48 14.55 -8.84
CA ALA A 285 -13.13 13.19 -8.44
C ALA A 285 -12.86 13.09 -6.92
N TYR A 286 -12.17 14.08 -6.36
CA TYR A 286 -11.93 14.13 -4.93
C TYR A 286 -13.21 14.41 -4.12
N ALA A 287 -14.13 15.25 -4.62
CA ALA A 287 -15.41 15.50 -3.98
C ALA A 287 -16.26 14.22 -3.90
N MET A 288 -16.28 13.41 -4.97
CA MET A 288 -16.92 12.09 -4.96
C MET A 288 -16.34 11.19 -3.85
N TYR A 289 -15.02 11.12 -3.73
CA TYR A 289 -14.37 10.38 -2.65
C TYR A 289 -14.75 10.93 -1.27
N ARG A 290 -14.84 12.25 -1.12
CA ARG A 290 -15.22 12.89 0.15
C ARG A 290 -16.63 12.51 0.60
N LEU A 291 -17.60 12.46 -0.29
CA LEU A 291 -18.97 12.00 0.04
C LEU A 291 -18.97 10.58 0.61
N LEU A 292 -18.11 9.71 0.09
CA LEU A 292 -18.00 8.32 0.56
C LEU A 292 -17.34 8.22 1.95
N ILE A 293 -16.28 8.95 2.21
CA ILE A 293 -15.59 8.86 3.52
C ILE A 293 -16.35 9.57 4.65
N ASP A 294 -17.25 10.49 4.33
CA ASP A 294 -18.07 11.15 5.34
C ASP A 294 -19.08 10.18 5.99
N GLN A 295 -19.32 9.00 5.39
CA GLN A 295 -20.15 7.92 5.96
C GLN A 295 -19.49 7.17 7.13
N ARG A 296 -18.28 7.53 7.54
CA ARG A 296 -17.58 6.91 8.69
C ARG A 296 -18.36 6.92 10.01
N ASN A 297 -19.34 7.81 10.13
CA ASN A 297 -20.19 7.93 11.31
C ASN A 297 -21.35 6.92 11.33
N PHE A 298 -21.50 6.10 10.29
CA PHE A 298 -22.47 5.03 10.28
C PHE A 298 -22.14 3.96 11.32
N PRO A 299 -23.15 3.24 11.86
CA PRO A 299 -22.92 2.16 12.81
C PRO A 299 -21.89 1.14 12.30
N GLY A 300 -20.99 0.72 13.18
CA GLY A 300 -19.87 -0.15 12.83
C GLY A 300 -18.65 0.60 12.29
N GLY A 301 -18.72 1.95 12.20
CA GLY A 301 -17.61 2.79 11.78
C GLY A 301 -17.05 2.42 10.42
N LEU A 302 -15.77 2.62 10.24
CA LEU A 302 -15.05 2.36 8.98
C LEU A 302 -15.20 0.93 8.46
N ARG A 303 -15.19 -0.07 9.35
CA ARG A 303 -15.32 -1.47 8.96
C ARG A 303 -16.73 -1.79 8.51
N GLY A 304 -17.71 -1.25 9.19
CA GLY A 304 -19.11 -1.58 8.95
C GLY A 304 -19.57 -1.31 7.52
N TYR A 305 -19.38 -0.11 7.02
CA TYR A 305 -19.79 0.22 5.67
C TYR A 305 -18.80 -0.33 4.62
N SER A 306 -17.51 -0.44 4.94
CA SER A 306 -16.54 -1.05 4.04
C SER A 306 -16.88 -2.51 3.77
N LEU A 307 -17.15 -3.31 4.81
CA LEU A 307 -17.55 -4.71 4.66
C LEU A 307 -18.88 -4.85 3.89
N TYR A 308 -19.83 -3.94 4.11
CA TYR A 308 -21.08 -3.91 3.34
C TYR A 308 -20.83 -3.72 1.84
N LEU A 309 -20.01 -2.75 1.47
CA LEU A 309 -19.69 -2.47 0.07
C LEU A 309 -18.82 -3.56 -0.56
N LEU A 310 -17.85 -4.11 0.17
CA LEU A 310 -17.03 -5.24 -0.28
C LEU A 310 -17.88 -6.50 -0.50
N ASN A 311 -18.89 -6.73 0.36
CA ASN A 311 -19.85 -7.81 0.15
C ASN A 311 -20.66 -7.62 -1.13
N LYS A 312 -21.10 -6.40 -1.43
CA LYS A 312 -21.84 -6.10 -2.67
C LYS A 312 -21.04 -6.37 -3.94
N VAL A 313 -19.74 -6.14 -3.92
CA VAL A 313 -18.85 -6.43 -5.07
C VAL A 313 -18.30 -7.86 -5.06
N GLY A 314 -18.73 -8.69 -4.12
CA GLY A 314 -18.31 -10.09 -4.02
C GLY A 314 -16.89 -10.31 -3.49
N ALA A 315 -16.25 -9.26 -2.98
CA ALA A 315 -14.91 -9.33 -2.40
C ALA A 315 -14.92 -9.84 -0.94
N CYS A 316 -16.05 -9.75 -0.24
CA CYS A 316 -16.21 -10.23 1.12
C CYS A 316 -17.52 -11.00 1.27
N ARG A 317 -17.53 -12.12 2.03
CA ARG A 317 -18.74 -12.97 2.21
C ARG A 317 -19.63 -12.53 3.34
N SER A 318 -19.07 -11.92 4.38
CA SER A 318 -19.80 -11.57 5.59
C SER A 318 -19.54 -10.12 6.02
N MET A 319 -20.40 -9.62 6.91
CA MET A 319 -20.23 -8.32 7.56
C MET A 319 -19.85 -8.51 9.04
N VAL A 320 -19.35 -9.67 9.41
CA VAL A 320 -18.87 -9.97 10.76
C VAL A 320 -17.48 -9.37 10.94
N SER A 321 -17.23 -8.84 12.11
CA SER A 321 -15.94 -8.27 12.49
C SER A 321 -15.61 -8.65 13.93
N ARG A 322 -14.34 -8.68 14.27
CA ARG A 322 -13.88 -8.73 15.66
C ARG A 322 -13.86 -7.32 16.24
N GLN A 323 -14.25 -7.18 17.48
CA GLN A 323 -14.05 -5.97 18.27
C GLN A 323 -13.47 -6.35 19.62
N TYR A 324 -12.82 -5.41 20.29
CA TYR A 324 -12.28 -5.64 21.61
C TYR A 324 -13.38 -6.07 22.58
N GLU A 325 -13.10 -7.05 23.42
CA GLU A 325 -13.99 -7.47 24.50
C GLU A 325 -14.21 -6.32 25.50
N ASP A 326 -13.13 -5.61 25.85
CA ASP A 326 -13.19 -4.40 26.68
C ASP A 326 -13.48 -3.18 25.80
N ALA A 327 -14.65 -2.58 26.01
CA ALA A 327 -15.09 -1.38 25.30
C ALA A 327 -14.22 -0.12 25.56
N LYS A 328 -13.37 -0.13 26.58
CA LYS A 328 -12.42 0.97 26.86
C LYS A 328 -11.18 0.93 25.99
N VAL A 329 -10.92 -0.19 25.32
CA VAL A 329 -9.82 -0.32 24.37
C VAL A 329 -10.28 0.22 23.03
N THR A 330 -9.62 1.28 22.57
CA THR A 330 -9.89 1.89 21.27
C THR A 330 -8.93 1.36 20.21
N GLU A 331 -9.38 1.35 18.96
CA GLU A 331 -8.56 0.96 17.80
C GLU A 331 -7.27 1.80 17.70
N GLY A 332 -6.20 1.17 17.26
CA GLY A 332 -4.93 1.84 16.97
C GLY A 332 -4.00 2.06 18.16
N GLY A 333 -4.34 1.53 19.35
CA GLY A 333 -3.56 1.74 20.56
C GLY A 333 -2.37 0.79 20.75
N SER A 334 -2.40 -0.41 20.17
CA SER A 334 -1.38 -1.44 20.38
C SER A 334 -1.29 -2.39 19.19
N PHE A 335 -0.09 -2.91 18.96
CA PHE A 335 0.15 -3.91 17.91
C PHE A 335 0.28 -5.34 18.44
N GLY A 336 0.12 -5.57 19.74
CA GLY A 336 0.18 -6.89 20.36
C GLY A 336 -0.80 -7.87 19.72
N ALA A 337 -0.36 -9.10 19.51
CA ALA A 337 -1.20 -10.14 18.94
C ALA A 337 -2.11 -10.78 19.98
N GLY A 338 -3.27 -11.28 19.54
CA GLY A 338 -4.11 -12.20 20.33
C GLY A 338 -4.87 -11.58 21.49
N ARG A 339 -5.23 -10.30 21.41
CA ARG A 339 -6.12 -9.70 22.41
C ARG A 339 -7.49 -10.36 22.38
N LYS A 340 -8.14 -10.39 23.55
CA LYS A 340 -9.53 -10.89 23.67
C LYS A 340 -10.48 -10.07 22.83
N TRP A 341 -11.31 -10.76 22.10
CA TRP A 341 -12.29 -10.16 21.21
C TRP A 341 -13.65 -10.83 21.33
N LYS A 342 -14.65 -10.13 20.88
CA LYS A 342 -16.02 -10.63 20.66
C LYS A 342 -16.43 -10.33 19.23
N LEU A 343 -17.40 -11.08 18.72
CA LEU A 343 -17.97 -10.82 17.41
C LEU A 343 -18.91 -9.62 17.45
N THR A 344 -18.86 -8.88 16.37
CA THR A 344 -19.82 -7.85 16.04
C THR A 344 -20.27 -7.98 14.60
N THR A 345 -21.49 -7.59 14.30
CA THR A 345 -22.01 -7.53 12.94
C THR A 345 -22.37 -6.10 12.63
N THR A 346 -22.02 -5.64 11.43
CA THR A 346 -22.43 -4.32 10.96
C THR A 346 -23.94 -4.21 10.92
N LYS A 347 -24.49 -3.27 11.69
CA LYS A 347 -25.94 -3.00 11.74
C LYS A 347 -26.24 -1.71 10.99
N LEU A 348 -26.29 -1.78 9.68
CA LEU A 348 -26.81 -0.70 8.85
C LEU A 348 -28.33 -0.87 8.72
N ASN A 349 -29.08 0.22 8.96
CA ASN A 349 -30.50 0.23 8.66
C ASN A 349 -30.74 0.39 7.14
N ASP A 350 -31.99 0.24 6.69
CA ASP A 350 -32.32 0.24 5.26
C ASP A 350 -32.05 1.61 4.59
N LEU A 351 -32.21 2.71 5.31
CA LEU A 351 -31.90 4.04 4.79
C LEU A 351 -30.37 4.20 4.57
N GLN A 352 -29.56 3.77 5.53
CA GLN A 352 -28.10 3.80 5.42
C GLN A 352 -27.59 2.91 4.29
N LYS A 353 -28.16 1.70 4.13
CA LYS A 353 -27.83 0.83 2.99
C LYS A 353 -28.19 1.50 1.67
N LYS A 354 -29.40 2.07 1.57
CA LYS A 354 -29.85 2.77 0.36
C LYS A 354 -28.94 3.95 0.02
N GLU A 355 -28.51 4.73 1.02
CA GLU A 355 -27.58 5.84 0.81
C GLU A 355 -26.21 5.36 0.32
N LEU A 356 -25.63 4.34 0.97
CA LEU A 356 -24.37 3.73 0.51
C LEU A 356 -24.48 3.16 -0.91
N ASP A 357 -25.61 2.52 -1.24
CA ASP A 357 -25.87 1.97 -2.55
C ASP A 357 -25.92 3.05 -3.63
N CYS A 358 -26.58 4.16 -3.36
CA CYS A 358 -26.63 5.30 -4.27
C CYS A 358 -25.24 5.91 -4.47
N LEU A 359 -24.54 6.22 -3.38
CA LEU A 359 -23.20 6.82 -3.45
C LEU A 359 -22.20 5.91 -4.13
N PHE A 360 -22.26 4.61 -3.86
CA PHE A 360 -21.38 3.64 -4.52
C PHE A 360 -21.66 3.53 -6.01
N LYS A 361 -22.95 3.50 -6.39
CA LYS A 361 -23.36 3.51 -7.79
C LYS A 361 -22.88 4.78 -8.49
N ASP A 362 -23.09 5.95 -7.89
CA ASP A 362 -22.67 7.23 -8.45
C ASP A 362 -21.14 7.28 -8.63
N MET A 363 -20.39 6.73 -7.68
CA MET A 363 -18.94 6.57 -7.79
C MET A 363 -18.55 5.69 -8.99
N MET A 364 -19.20 4.53 -9.15
CA MET A 364 -18.88 3.62 -10.25
C MET A 364 -19.26 4.23 -11.61
N ASP A 365 -20.39 4.92 -11.70
CA ASP A 365 -20.82 5.65 -12.91
C ASP A 365 -19.82 6.78 -13.24
N PHE A 366 -19.35 7.53 -12.25
CA PHE A 366 -18.35 8.57 -12.41
C PHE A 366 -17.02 8.01 -12.94
N VAL A 367 -16.52 6.94 -12.35
CA VAL A 367 -15.28 6.29 -12.75
C VAL A 367 -15.37 5.72 -14.17
N SER A 368 -16.52 5.13 -14.54
CA SER A 368 -16.73 4.57 -15.88
C SER A 368 -16.73 5.66 -16.97
N LYS A 369 -17.36 6.80 -16.72
CA LYS A 369 -17.32 7.97 -17.62
C LYS A 369 -15.91 8.52 -17.81
N GLY A 370 -15.13 8.57 -16.73
CA GLY A 370 -13.72 8.99 -16.78
C GLY A 370 -12.83 8.07 -17.63
N LYS A 371 -13.12 6.77 -17.66
CA LYS A 371 -12.43 5.79 -18.52
C LYS A 371 -12.76 6.00 -20.01
N THR A 372 -14.02 6.28 -20.33
CA THR A 372 -14.48 6.46 -21.71
C THR A 372 -13.96 7.78 -22.33
N ALA A 373 -13.79 8.82 -21.53
CA ALA A 373 -13.25 10.10 -21.98
C ALA A 373 -11.72 10.10 -22.21
N ALA A 374 -11.04 9.05 -21.79
CA ALA A 374 -9.58 8.89 -21.91
C ALA A 374 -9.15 8.00 -23.10
N LEU A 375 -10.11 7.41 -23.82
CA LEU A 375 -9.95 6.66 -25.08
C LEU A 375 -10.24 7.54 -26.27
#